data_032b6ae04e1a42a388f004ab04bd8c55
#
_entry.id   032b6ae04e1a42a388f004ab04bd8c55
#
_cell.length_a   1.000
_cell.length_b   1.000
_cell.length_c   1.000
_cell.angle_alpha   90.00
_cell.angle_beta   90.00
_cell.angle_gamma   90.00
#
_symmetry.space_group_name_H-M   'P 1'
#
loop_
_entity.id
_entity.type
_entity.pdbx_description
1 polymer ?
#
loop_
_entity_poly.entity_id
_entity_poly.type
_entity_poly.pdbx_seq_one_letter_code
_entity_poly.pdbx_strand_id
1 'polypeptide(L)'
;LHSDMIKKAENLIPVLKERSESANVDRRIPKETIQDMKDAGFFKILQPKQYGGFELDPHTFSEVQLRISQGCMSTAWVLGVIGIHPFQLALYDNKAQTEVWGEDDNTLVSSSYAPMGQVTPVDGGFKFSGHWQWSSGSEHCDWALLGGLIFPPEGGAPEYRTFLIPKSDYEIKDTWYSMGLKATGSQDIHVDDVFVPEYRTH
;
A
#
# COMPACT_ATOMS: atom_id res chain seq x y z
N LEU A 1 18.45 -0.38 -16.54
CA LEU A 1 17.24 -0.70 -15.76
C LEU A 1 16.33 0.54 -15.59
N HIS A 2 16.86 1.73 -15.17
CA HIS A 2 16.07 2.97 -15.07
C HIS A 2 15.34 3.29 -16.40
N SER A 3 16.09 3.44 -17.51
CA SER A 3 15.51 3.73 -18.83
C SER A 3 14.51 2.68 -19.30
N ASP A 4 14.69 1.41 -18.91
CA ASP A 4 13.75 0.34 -19.24
C ASP A 4 12.43 0.50 -18.49
N MET A 5 12.48 0.90 -17.20
CA MET A 5 11.27 1.17 -16.42
C MET A 5 10.46 2.32 -17.02
N ILE A 6 11.13 3.41 -17.44
CA ILE A 6 10.47 4.54 -18.10
C ILE A 6 9.80 4.09 -19.41
N LYS A 7 10.52 3.34 -20.26
CA LYS A 7 9.99 2.84 -21.52
C LYS A 7 8.79 1.91 -21.31
N LYS A 8 8.84 1.01 -20.33
CA LYS A 8 7.71 0.15 -19.96
C LYS A 8 6.49 0.98 -19.54
N ALA A 9 6.69 2.05 -18.73
CA ALA A 9 5.62 2.95 -18.33
C ALA A 9 5.00 3.68 -19.53
N GLU A 10 5.81 4.19 -20.45
CA GLU A 10 5.34 4.84 -21.68
C GLU A 10 4.51 3.87 -22.55
N ASN A 11 4.91 2.61 -22.63
CA ASN A 11 4.19 1.59 -23.41
C ASN A 11 2.80 1.27 -22.83
N LEU A 12 2.57 1.48 -21.53
CA LEU A 12 1.26 1.27 -20.90
C LEU A 12 0.30 2.44 -21.10
N ILE A 13 0.76 3.65 -21.44
CA ILE A 13 -0.09 4.84 -21.56
C ILE A 13 -1.35 4.61 -22.43
N PRO A 14 -1.27 4.02 -23.63
CA PRO A 14 -2.45 3.83 -24.47
C PRO A 14 -3.52 2.96 -23.83
N VAL A 15 -3.15 1.81 -23.26
CA VAL A 15 -4.09 0.89 -22.62
C VAL A 15 -4.68 1.46 -21.34
N LEU A 16 -3.92 2.27 -20.58
CA LEU A 16 -4.43 2.95 -19.41
C LEU A 16 -5.49 4.01 -19.76
N LYS A 17 -5.30 4.74 -20.88
CA LYS A 17 -6.32 5.66 -21.41
C LYS A 17 -7.60 4.92 -21.80
N GLU A 18 -7.47 3.82 -22.51
CA GLU A 18 -8.61 3.00 -22.93
C GLU A 18 -9.43 2.50 -21.73
N ARG A 19 -8.75 2.04 -20.66
CA ARG A 19 -9.39 1.48 -19.47
C ARG A 19 -9.88 2.53 -18.47
N SER A 20 -9.55 3.81 -18.63
CA SER A 20 -9.76 4.83 -17.59
C SER A 20 -11.24 5.10 -17.31
N GLU A 21 -12.12 5.06 -18.32
CA GLU A 21 -13.54 5.30 -18.15
C GLU A 21 -14.23 4.15 -17.40
N SER A 22 -13.99 2.90 -17.79
CA SER A 22 -14.53 1.73 -17.09
C SER A 22 -14.01 1.65 -15.64
N ALA A 23 -12.73 1.95 -15.43
CA ALA A 23 -12.15 2.01 -14.08
C ALA A 23 -12.88 3.04 -13.17
N ASN A 24 -13.26 4.20 -13.72
CA ASN A 24 -14.03 5.21 -12.99
C ASN A 24 -15.46 4.74 -12.67
N VAL A 25 -16.12 4.01 -13.58
CA VAL A 25 -17.43 3.41 -13.35
C VAL A 25 -17.37 2.37 -12.25
N ASP A 26 -16.37 1.50 -12.29
CA ASP A 26 -16.17 0.42 -11.31
C ASP A 26 -15.57 0.93 -9.98
N ARG A 27 -15.14 2.18 -9.93
CA ARG A 27 -14.50 2.82 -8.76
C ARG A 27 -13.26 2.06 -8.26
N ARG A 28 -12.57 1.37 -9.17
CA ARG A 28 -11.31 0.64 -8.88
C ARG A 28 -10.46 0.49 -10.14
N ILE A 29 -9.18 0.31 -9.94
CA ILE A 29 -8.28 -0.05 -11.04
C ILE A 29 -8.57 -1.49 -11.48
N PRO A 30 -8.70 -1.78 -12.78
CA PRO A 30 -8.89 -3.14 -13.26
C PRO A 30 -7.76 -4.08 -12.82
N LYS A 31 -8.10 -5.33 -12.51
CA LYS A 31 -7.10 -6.34 -12.10
C LYS A 31 -6.02 -6.55 -13.16
N GLU A 32 -6.39 -6.47 -14.43
CA GLU A 32 -5.48 -6.56 -15.57
C GLU A 32 -4.45 -5.42 -15.56
N THR A 33 -4.86 -4.21 -15.17
CA THR A 33 -3.94 -3.07 -15.05
C THR A 33 -2.96 -3.26 -13.89
N ILE A 34 -3.42 -3.80 -12.76
CA ILE A 34 -2.53 -4.17 -11.65
C ILE A 34 -1.54 -5.25 -12.10
N GLN A 35 -2.00 -6.25 -12.86
CA GLN A 35 -1.14 -7.30 -13.39
C GLN A 35 -0.11 -6.74 -14.37
N ASP A 36 -0.51 -5.88 -15.32
CA ASP A 36 0.41 -5.21 -16.24
C ASP A 36 1.51 -4.44 -15.48
N MET A 37 1.16 -3.76 -14.38
CA MET A 37 2.13 -3.05 -13.53
C MET A 37 3.05 -4.02 -12.74
N LYS A 38 2.52 -5.17 -12.29
CA LYS A 38 3.33 -6.24 -11.68
C LYS A 38 4.33 -6.82 -12.69
N ASP A 39 3.88 -7.16 -13.89
CA ASP A 39 4.71 -7.74 -14.96
C ASP A 39 5.77 -6.74 -15.45
N ALA A 40 5.45 -5.45 -15.44
CA ALA A 40 6.42 -4.39 -15.70
C ALA A 40 7.47 -4.23 -14.59
N GLY A 41 7.17 -4.73 -13.37
CA GLY A 41 8.02 -4.66 -12.20
C GLY A 41 7.91 -3.34 -11.42
N PHE A 42 6.84 -2.56 -11.61
CA PHE A 42 6.75 -1.22 -11.01
C PHE A 42 6.61 -1.24 -9.50
N PHE A 43 5.96 -2.25 -8.93
CA PHE A 43 5.87 -2.42 -7.48
C PHE A 43 7.18 -2.92 -6.84
N LYS A 44 8.13 -3.39 -7.66
CA LYS A 44 9.45 -3.89 -7.22
C LYS A 44 10.56 -2.85 -7.34
N ILE A 45 10.28 -1.64 -7.82
CA ILE A 45 11.30 -0.60 -8.02
C ILE A 45 12.04 -0.30 -6.71
N LEU A 46 11.33 -0.13 -5.61
CA LEU A 46 11.88 0.22 -4.30
C LEU A 46 12.01 -0.99 -3.34
N GLN A 47 11.55 -2.16 -3.77
CA GLN A 47 11.60 -3.38 -2.96
C GLN A 47 13.03 -3.88 -2.81
N PRO A 48 13.43 -4.38 -1.60
CA PRO A 48 14.77 -4.91 -1.38
C PRO A 48 15.10 -6.09 -2.30
N LYS A 49 16.35 -6.15 -2.75
CA LYS A 49 16.85 -7.23 -3.61
C LYS A 49 16.72 -8.62 -2.99
N GLN A 50 16.89 -8.71 -1.66
CA GLN A 50 16.71 -9.97 -0.92
C GLN A 50 15.33 -10.58 -1.07
N TYR A 51 14.32 -9.78 -1.44
CA TYR A 51 12.95 -10.20 -1.70
C TYR A 51 12.55 -10.00 -3.18
N GLY A 52 13.51 -10.14 -4.12
CA GLY A 52 13.24 -10.09 -5.56
C GLY A 52 12.99 -8.68 -6.12
N GLY A 53 13.22 -7.64 -5.35
CA GLY A 53 13.10 -6.24 -5.79
C GLY A 53 14.31 -5.73 -6.56
N PHE A 54 14.18 -4.53 -7.10
CA PHE A 54 15.26 -3.89 -7.86
C PHE A 54 16.12 -2.95 -7.02
N GLU A 55 15.61 -2.49 -5.88
CA GLU A 55 16.30 -1.59 -4.95
C GLU A 55 16.87 -0.36 -5.69
N LEU A 56 16.02 0.23 -6.55
CA LEU A 56 16.33 1.45 -7.27
C LEU A 56 16.01 2.68 -6.39
N ASP A 57 16.41 3.83 -6.89
CA ASP A 57 16.19 5.09 -6.20
C ASP A 57 14.75 5.62 -6.35
N PRO A 58 14.28 6.47 -5.41
CA PRO A 58 12.95 7.08 -5.46
C PRO A 58 12.71 7.96 -6.69
N HIS A 59 13.77 8.49 -7.32
CA HIS A 59 13.65 9.28 -8.55
C HIS A 59 13.13 8.41 -9.70
N THR A 60 13.69 7.19 -9.86
CA THR A 60 13.19 6.23 -10.87
C THR A 60 11.72 5.91 -10.65
N PHE A 61 11.31 5.69 -9.41
CA PHE A 61 9.90 5.45 -9.07
C PHE A 61 9.00 6.64 -9.43
N SER A 62 9.39 7.84 -9.07
CA SER A 62 8.63 9.07 -9.36
C SER A 62 8.50 9.32 -10.87
N GLU A 63 9.54 9.06 -11.65
CA GLU A 63 9.48 9.20 -13.11
C GLU A 63 8.53 8.19 -13.75
N VAL A 64 8.54 6.94 -13.30
CA VAL A 64 7.56 5.92 -13.73
C VAL A 64 6.13 6.40 -13.41
N GLN A 65 5.89 6.87 -12.18
CA GLN A 65 4.59 7.38 -11.77
C GLN A 65 4.12 8.55 -12.66
N LEU A 66 5.02 9.48 -13.00
CA LEU A 66 4.72 10.60 -13.90
C LEU A 66 4.34 10.11 -15.32
N ARG A 67 4.93 9.05 -15.84
CA ARG A 67 4.54 8.48 -17.15
C ARG A 67 3.16 7.81 -17.05
N ILE A 68 2.93 7.01 -16.03
CA ILE A 68 1.63 6.34 -15.79
C ILE A 68 0.50 7.37 -15.67
N SER A 69 0.74 8.54 -15.04
CA SER A 69 -0.25 9.60 -14.90
C SER A 69 -0.77 10.18 -16.23
N GLN A 70 0.04 10.13 -17.29
CA GLN A 70 -0.35 10.54 -18.63
C GLN A 70 -1.40 9.61 -19.26
N GLY A 71 -1.49 8.38 -18.78
CA GLY A 71 -2.52 7.41 -19.17
C GLY A 71 -3.76 7.47 -18.31
N CYS A 72 -3.59 7.40 -16.99
CA CYS A 72 -4.67 7.44 -16.00
C CYS A 72 -4.15 7.93 -14.64
N MET A 73 -4.68 9.06 -14.17
CA MET A 73 -4.27 9.65 -12.90
C MET A 73 -4.61 8.75 -11.69
N SER A 74 -5.76 8.08 -11.70
CA SER A 74 -6.12 7.13 -10.63
C SER A 74 -5.16 5.95 -10.56
N THR A 75 -4.71 5.43 -11.71
CA THR A 75 -3.70 4.37 -11.76
C THR A 75 -2.36 4.84 -11.21
N ALA A 76 -1.93 6.05 -11.59
CA ALA A 76 -0.70 6.65 -11.08
C ALA A 76 -0.77 6.89 -9.56
N TRP A 77 -1.92 7.30 -9.05
CA TRP A 77 -2.14 7.47 -7.62
C TRP A 77 -2.00 6.13 -6.88
N VAL A 78 -2.69 5.08 -7.34
CA VAL A 78 -2.61 3.74 -6.75
C VAL A 78 -1.19 3.19 -6.81
N LEU A 79 -0.49 3.34 -7.95
CA LEU A 79 0.92 2.99 -8.05
C LEU A 79 1.76 3.75 -7.03
N GLY A 80 1.54 5.07 -6.92
CA GLY A 80 2.29 5.94 -5.99
C GLY A 80 2.16 5.51 -4.54
N VAL A 81 0.93 5.19 -4.12
CA VAL A 81 0.65 4.75 -2.75
C VAL A 81 1.21 3.35 -2.51
N ILE A 82 0.84 2.35 -3.32
CA ILE A 82 1.24 0.96 -3.10
C ILE A 82 2.74 0.75 -3.37
N GLY A 83 3.27 1.36 -4.42
CA GLY A 83 4.65 1.17 -4.84
C GLY A 83 5.71 1.83 -3.96
N ILE A 84 5.32 2.79 -3.08
CA ILE A 84 6.24 3.35 -2.07
C ILE A 84 6.36 2.47 -0.83
N HIS A 85 5.36 1.65 -0.52
CA HIS A 85 5.34 0.84 0.70
C HIS A 85 6.49 -0.17 0.81
N PRO A 86 7.03 -0.76 -0.27
CA PRO A 86 8.24 -1.58 -0.17
C PRO A 86 9.43 -0.86 0.44
N PHE A 87 9.59 0.44 0.21
CA PHE A 87 10.63 1.24 0.84
C PHE A 87 10.43 1.36 2.36
N GLN A 88 9.18 1.60 2.79
CA GLN A 88 8.86 1.68 4.22
C GLN A 88 8.96 0.30 4.89
N LEU A 89 8.41 -0.75 4.27
CA LEU A 89 8.44 -2.10 4.84
C LEU A 89 9.89 -2.62 5.01
N ALA A 90 10.83 -2.15 4.18
CA ALA A 90 12.25 -2.45 4.34
C ALA A 90 12.87 -1.90 5.66
N LEU A 91 12.17 -1.02 6.37
CA LEU A 91 12.57 -0.49 7.69
C LEU A 91 12.04 -1.34 8.85
N TYR A 92 11.10 -2.24 8.58
CA TYR A 92 10.54 -3.15 9.59
C TYR A 92 11.51 -4.29 9.90
N ASP A 93 11.24 -5.01 11.00
CA ASP A 93 11.95 -6.23 11.34
C ASP A 93 11.96 -7.22 10.16
N ASN A 94 13.06 -7.95 9.97
CA ASN A 94 13.18 -8.94 8.90
C ASN A 94 12.10 -10.01 8.94
N LYS A 95 11.58 -10.35 10.12
CA LYS A 95 10.49 -11.30 10.27
C LYS A 95 9.20 -10.78 9.63
N ALA A 96 8.87 -9.50 9.83
CA ALA A 96 7.71 -8.86 9.18
C ALA A 96 7.87 -8.83 7.66
N GLN A 97 9.06 -8.48 7.16
CA GLN A 97 9.35 -8.49 5.73
C GLN A 97 9.21 -9.90 5.12
N THR A 98 9.69 -10.93 5.84
CA THR A 98 9.59 -12.33 5.40
C THR A 98 8.14 -12.82 5.39
N GLU A 99 7.29 -12.38 6.33
CA GLU A 99 5.86 -12.72 6.33
C GLU A 99 5.13 -12.14 5.11
N VAL A 100 5.53 -10.95 4.63
CA VAL A 100 4.93 -10.32 3.46
C VAL A 100 5.46 -10.92 2.16
N TRP A 101 6.76 -11.10 2.03
CA TRP A 101 7.40 -11.42 0.74
C TRP A 101 8.06 -12.80 0.65
N GLY A 102 8.11 -13.56 1.77
CA GLY A 102 8.85 -14.83 1.79
C GLY A 102 8.23 -15.93 0.91
N GLU A 103 6.90 -15.93 0.76
CA GLU A 103 6.20 -16.90 -0.10
C GLU A 103 5.90 -16.33 -1.50
N ASP A 104 5.49 -15.06 -1.58
CA ASP A 104 5.21 -14.34 -2.84
C ASP A 104 5.81 -12.93 -2.80
N ASP A 105 6.87 -12.74 -3.56
CA ASP A 105 7.56 -11.46 -3.69
C ASP A 105 6.76 -10.38 -4.47
N ASN A 106 5.57 -10.73 -4.98
CA ASN A 106 4.61 -9.81 -5.62
C ASN A 106 3.47 -9.39 -4.68
N THR A 107 3.53 -9.76 -3.41
CA THR A 107 2.56 -9.35 -2.40
C THR A 107 2.53 -7.82 -2.27
N LEU A 108 1.33 -7.24 -2.30
CA LEU A 108 1.10 -5.80 -2.24
C LEU A 108 0.59 -5.37 -0.86
N VAL A 109 0.98 -4.17 -0.46
CA VAL A 109 0.64 -3.57 0.83
C VAL A 109 -0.05 -2.22 0.59
N SER A 110 -1.23 -2.01 1.19
CA SER A 110 -1.93 -0.73 1.21
C SER A 110 -1.62 0.05 2.50
N SER A 111 -2.18 1.24 2.66
CA SER A 111 -2.03 2.00 3.91
C SER A 111 -3.17 2.97 4.18
N SER A 112 -3.29 3.35 5.46
CA SER A 112 -3.85 4.61 5.90
C SER A 112 -3.09 5.06 7.15
N TYR A 113 -2.35 6.16 7.04
CA TYR A 113 -1.44 6.64 8.09
C TYR A 113 -2.10 7.53 9.15
N ALA A 114 -3.39 7.85 8.98
CA ALA A 114 -4.11 8.58 10.02
C ALA A 114 -4.01 7.83 11.37
N PRO A 115 -3.74 8.53 12.49
CA PRO A 115 -3.53 7.89 13.79
C PRO A 115 -4.87 7.48 14.45
N MET A 116 -5.68 6.72 13.71
CA MET A 116 -7.02 6.30 14.14
C MET A 116 -7.02 5.00 14.93
N GLY A 117 -5.86 4.32 15.02
CA GLY A 117 -5.70 3.08 15.77
C GLY A 117 -5.80 3.30 17.28
N GLN A 118 -6.70 2.55 17.93
CA GLN A 118 -6.73 2.36 19.37
C GLN A 118 -5.75 1.25 19.70
N VAL A 119 -4.69 1.59 20.44
CA VAL A 119 -3.56 0.70 20.69
C VAL A 119 -3.47 0.43 22.18
N THR A 120 -3.54 -0.85 22.58
CA THR A 120 -3.32 -1.28 23.96
C THR A 120 -2.10 -2.19 24.01
N PRO A 121 -1.01 -1.80 24.69
CA PRO A 121 0.15 -2.67 24.89
C PRO A 121 -0.24 -3.93 25.67
N VAL A 122 0.24 -5.08 25.16
CA VAL A 122 0.07 -6.40 25.81
C VAL A 122 1.39 -7.17 25.71
N ASP A 123 1.48 -8.33 26.35
CA ASP A 123 2.70 -9.14 26.28
C ASP A 123 3.02 -9.56 24.82
N GLY A 124 4.22 -9.22 24.36
CA GLY A 124 4.72 -9.53 23.01
C GLY A 124 4.18 -8.66 21.88
N GLY A 125 3.37 -7.63 22.14
CA GLY A 125 2.82 -6.75 21.10
C GLY A 125 1.68 -5.86 21.57
N PHE A 126 0.65 -5.76 20.72
CA PHE A 126 -0.45 -4.82 20.93
C PHE A 126 -1.80 -5.44 20.58
N LYS A 127 -2.84 -5.05 21.32
CA LYS A 127 -4.22 -5.12 20.85
C LYS A 127 -4.51 -3.88 20.03
N PHE A 128 -5.12 -4.07 18.86
CA PHE A 128 -5.28 -3.03 17.85
C PHE A 128 -6.69 -3.05 17.27
N SER A 129 -7.35 -1.90 17.30
CA SER A 129 -8.67 -1.70 16.70
C SER A 129 -8.73 -0.31 16.08
N GLY A 130 -9.59 -0.13 15.09
CA GLY A 130 -9.82 1.19 14.51
C GLY A 130 -10.58 1.17 13.19
N HIS A 131 -10.81 2.40 12.69
CA HIS A 131 -11.44 2.65 11.41
C HIS A 131 -10.62 3.73 10.68
N TRP A 132 -10.07 3.39 9.55
CA TRP A 132 -9.22 4.26 8.73
C TRP A 132 -9.89 4.53 7.41
N GLN A 133 -9.92 5.79 7.02
CA GLN A 133 -10.44 6.23 5.74
C GLN A 133 -9.35 6.23 4.66
N TRP A 134 -9.79 6.09 3.41
CA TRP A 134 -9.04 6.37 2.19
C TRP A 134 -7.80 5.51 1.95
N SER A 135 -7.92 4.22 2.16
CA SER A 135 -6.87 3.26 1.79
C SER A 135 -6.92 2.97 0.28
N SER A 136 -6.21 3.79 -0.50
CA SER A 136 -6.20 3.68 -1.97
C SER A 136 -5.66 2.35 -2.45
N GLY A 137 -6.39 1.68 -3.34
CA GLY A 137 -6.00 0.40 -3.93
C GLY A 137 -6.01 -0.79 -2.98
N SER A 138 -6.57 -0.67 -1.77
CA SER A 138 -6.59 -1.72 -0.75
C SER A 138 -7.22 -3.04 -1.21
N GLU A 139 -8.15 -3.00 -2.16
CA GLU A 139 -8.77 -4.20 -2.74
C GLU A 139 -7.78 -5.11 -3.49
N HIS A 140 -6.61 -4.58 -3.88
CA HIS A 140 -5.54 -5.29 -4.59
C HIS A 140 -4.41 -5.76 -3.68
N CYS A 141 -4.53 -5.51 -2.37
CA CYS A 141 -3.47 -5.74 -1.40
C CYS A 141 -3.83 -6.86 -0.42
N ASP A 142 -2.80 -7.56 0.05
CA ASP A 142 -2.91 -8.66 1.02
C ASP A 142 -2.53 -8.22 2.44
N TRP A 143 -1.95 -7.04 2.56
CA TRP A 143 -1.55 -6.41 3.82
C TRP A 143 -1.90 -4.92 3.82
N ALA A 144 -1.99 -4.35 5.03
CA ALA A 144 -2.16 -2.90 5.23
C ALA A 144 -1.24 -2.36 6.32
N LEU A 145 -0.69 -1.16 6.08
CA LEU A 145 0.01 -0.34 7.06
C LEU A 145 -0.96 0.68 7.64
N LEU A 146 -1.29 0.56 8.92
CA LEU A 146 -2.29 1.39 9.59
C LEU A 146 -1.68 2.19 10.74
N GLY A 147 -1.96 3.51 10.77
CA GLY A 147 -1.42 4.40 11.79
C GLY A 147 -2.14 4.28 13.15
N GLY A 148 -1.38 4.33 14.23
CA GLY A 148 -1.91 4.35 15.60
C GLY A 148 -1.05 5.13 16.56
N LEU A 149 -1.62 5.50 17.71
CA LEU A 149 -0.93 6.19 18.81
C LEU A 149 -0.87 5.29 20.03
N ILE A 150 0.34 5.12 20.56
CA ILE A 150 0.59 4.44 21.81
C ILE A 150 0.71 5.51 22.91
N PHE A 151 -0.20 5.50 23.90
CA PHE A 151 -0.19 6.43 25.00
C PHE A 151 0.58 5.83 26.18
N PRO A 152 1.63 6.51 26.70
CA PRO A 152 2.36 6.01 27.85
C PRO A 152 1.49 6.03 29.11
N PRO A 153 1.54 4.96 29.96
CA PRO A 153 0.69 4.86 31.17
C PRO A 153 0.85 6.01 32.18
N GLU A 154 2.06 6.57 32.23
CA GLU A 154 2.41 7.65 33.20
C GLU A 154 2.11 9.05 32.63
N GLY A 155 1.45 9.14 31.46
CA GLY A 155 1.24 10.40 30.74
C GLY A 155 2.47 10.82 29.94
N GLY A 156 2.28 11.80 29.07
CA GLY A 156 3.33 12.28 28.16
C GLY A 156 2.87 12.31 26.71
N ALA A 157 3.80 12.59 25.80
CA ALA A 157 3.49 12.58 24.37
C ALA A 157 3.27 11.15 23.88
N PRO A 158 2.21 10.90 23.09
CA PRO A 158 2.00 9.59 22.49
C PRO A 158 3.09 9.28 21.45
N GLU A 159 3.42 8.01 21.32
CA GLU A 159 4.27 7.49 20.26
C GLU A 159 3.41 7.11 19.06
N TYR A 160 3.74 7.66 17.89
CA TYR A 160 3.11 7.23 16.65
C TYR A 160 3.83 6.02 16.08
N ARG A 161 3.08 4.98 15.71
CA ARG A 161 3.59 3.85 14.93
C ARG A 161 2.66 3.49 13.79
N THR A 162 3.20 2.82 12.79
CA THR A 162 2.44 2.08 11.79
C THR A 162 2.43 0.59 12.12
N PHE A 163 1.28 -0.03 11.95
CA PHE A 163 1.00 -1.43 12.26
C PHE A 163 0.74 -2.19 10.98
N LEU A 164 1.48 -3.27 10.76
CA LEU A 164 1.36 -4.14 9.59
C LEU A 164 0.34 -5.24 9.85
N ILE A 165 -0.81 -5.17 9.16
CA ILE A 165 -1.97 -6.03 9.38
C ILE A 165 -2.24 -6.90 8.14
N PRO A 166 -2.35 -8.24 8.26
CA PRO A 166 -2.71 -9.11 7.15
C PRO A 166 -4.20 -8.96 6.78
N LYS A 167 -4.52 -9.30 5.54
CA LYS A 167 -5.88 -9.22 4.98
C LYS A 167 -6.92 -9.99 5.78
N SER A 168 -6.52 -11.08 6.45
CA SER A 168 -7.40 -11.87 7.32
C SER A 168 -7.94 -11.11 8.52
N ASP A 169 -7.26 -10.04 8.95
CA ASP A 169 -7.47 -9.37 10.22
C ASP A 169 -8.11 -7.98 10.04
N TYR A 170 -8.53 -7.63 8.82
CA TYR A 170 -9.28 -6.40 8.57
C TYR A 170 -10.37 -6.58 7.52
N GLU A 171 -11.35 -5.68 7.56
CA GLU A 171 -12.40 -5.58 6.56
C GLU A 171 -12.23 -4.31 5.73
N ILE A 172 -12.51 -4.41 4.43
CA ILE A 172 -12.65 -3.25 3.53
C ILE A 172 -14.12 -2.88 3.47
N LYS A 173 -14.44 -1.61 3.74
CA LYS A 173 -15.80 -1.07 3.66
C LYS A 173 -15.94 -0.26 2.38
N ASP A 174 -16.98 -0.52 1.59
CA ASP A 174 -17.28 0.21 0.35
C ASP A 174 -17.82 1.61 0.67
N THR A 175 -16.90 2.57 0.76
CA THR A 175 -17.18 3.96 1.19
C THR A 175 -16.72 5.01 0.18
N TRP A 176 -15.92 4.62 -0.84
CA TRP A 176 -15.31 5.56 -1.76
C TRP A 176 -16.24 6.00 -2.89
N TYR A 177 -16.97 7.12 -2.65
CA TYR A 177 -17.85 7.77 -3.61
C TYR A 177 -17.42 9.23 -3.77
N SER A 178 -16.60 9.51 -4.79
CA SER A 178 -15.95 10.80 -5.00
C SER A 178 -16.26 11.40 -6.37
N MET A 179 -16.03 12.71 -6.53
CA MET A 179 -16.14 13.39 -7.83
C MET A 179 -14.94 13.12 -8.73
N GLY A 180 -13.73 13.02 -8.16
CA GLY A 180 -12.48 12.77 -8.87
C GLY A 180 -11.72 11.59 -8.30
N LEU A 181 -10.74 11.06 -9.04
CA LEU A 181 -9.93 9.90 -8.64
C LEU A 181 -10.80 8.68 -8.25
N LYS A 182 -11.93 8.50 -8.91
CA LYS A 182 -12.92 7.45 -8.57
C LYS A 182 -12.29 6.06 -8.56
N ALA A 183 -11.44 5.79 -9.57
CA ALA A 183 -10.83 4.47 -9.73
C ALA A 183 -9.72 4.16 -8.72
N THR A 184 -9.35 5.07 -7.81
CA THR A 184 -8.39 4.73 -6.76
C THR A 184 -8.94 3.71 -5.76
N GLY A 185 -10.27 3.56 -5.69
CA GLY A 185 -10.91 2.65 -4.74
C GLY A 185 -10.39 2.90 -3.32
N SER A 186 -10.37 4.19 -2.91
CA SER A 186 -9.82 4.58 -1.61
C SER A 186 -10.81 4.26 -0.48
N GLN A 187 -11.08 2.97 -0.34
CA GLN A 187 -12.05 2.40 0.61
C GLN A 187 -11.57 2.59 2.06
N ASP A 188 -12.50 2.44 2.99
CA ASP A 188 -12.16 2.43 4.41
C ASP A 188 -11.72 1.02 4.85
N ILE A 189 -10.82 0.99 5.85
CA ILE A 189 -10.37 -0.24 6.52
C ILE A 189 -10.88 -0.23 7.96
N HIS A 190 -11.44 -1.36 8.39
CA HIS A 190 -11.88 -1.59 9.76
C HIS A 190 -11.14 -2.79 10.37
N VAL A 191 -10.59 -2.60 11.57
CA VAL A 191 -9.91 -3.64 12.37
C VAL A 191 -10.62 -3.72 13.72
N ASP A 192 -10.88 -4.94 14.21
CA ASP A 192 -11.57 -5.19 15.48
C ASP A 192 -10.79 -6.17 16.37
N ASP A 193 -10.23 -5.66 17.46
CA ASP A 193 -9.52 -6.38 18.52
C ASP A 193 -8.48 -7.43 18.07
N VAL A 194 -7.65 -7.09 17.09
CA VAL A 194 -6.60 -7.99 16.61
C VAL A 194 -5.32 -7.87 17.46
N PHE A 195 -4.58 -8.97 17.57
CA PHE A 195 -3.24 -8.96 18.15
C PHE A 195 -2.20 -8.65 17.06
N VAL A 196 -1.37 -7.63 17.28
CA VAL A 196 -0.25 -7.27 16.42
C VAL A 196 1.05 -7.48 17.19
N PRO A 197 1.91 -8.42 16.78
CA PRO A 197 3.20 -8.61 17.43
C PRO A 197 4.11 -7.39 17.22
N GLU A 198 4.96 -7.11 18.22
CA GLU A 198 5.88 -5.96 18.23
C GLU A 198 6.66 -5.80 16.93
N TYR A 199 7.20 -6.90 16.36
CA TYR A 199 8.00 -6.88 15.13
C TYR A 199 7.22 -6.45 13.87
N ARG A 200 5.88 -6.39 13.91
CA ARG A 200 5.03 -5.85 12.84
C ARG A 200 4.70 -4.37 13.02
N THR A 201 5.46 -3.66 13.84
CA THR A 201 5.28 -2.20 14.05
C THR A 201 6.57 -1.44 13.76
N HIS A 202 6.42 -0.18 13.32
CA HIS A 202 7.55 0.72 13.05
C HIS A 202 7.14 2.18 13.24
#